data_dd6b3542a4f6584c0d70c5b1ffe2dea9
#
_entry.id   dd6b3542a4f6584c0d70c5b1ffe2dea9
#
_cell.length_a   1.000
_cell.length_b   1.000
_cell.length_c   1.000
_cell.angle_alpha   90.00
_cell.angle_beta   90.00
_cell.angle_gamma   90.00
#
_symmetry.space_group_name_H-M   'P 1'
#
loop_
_entity.id
_entity.type
_entity.pdbx_description
1 polymer ?
#
loop_
_entity_poly.entity_id
_entity_poly.type
_entity_poly.pdbx_seq_one_letter_code
_entity_poly.pdbx_strand_id
1 'polypeptide(L)'
;MSSFDDSIHADCLLDLGEKNCSQLIMEVMLAMQRMDQGQTLLVTAYDSSAPIDLEAWCRMTGNTLAQRLPDSTGNQFLLRKGQ
;
A
#
# COMPACT_ATOMS: atom_id res chain seq x y z
N MET A 1 -3.21 -7.46 25.27
CA MET A 1 -2.88 -7.45 23.88
C MET A 1 -4.12 -7.26 23.01
N SER A 2 -4.02 -6.37 22.13
CA SER A 2 -5.15 -6.07 21.28
C SER A 2 -5.26 -7.10 20.16
N SER A 3 -6.48 -7.39 19.77
CA SER A 3 -6.72 -8.31 18.66
C SER A 3 -7.44 -7.66 17.52
N PHE A 4 -7.71 -6.37 17.62
CA PHE A 4 -8.57 -5.72 16.64
C PHE A 4 -7.91 -5.63 15.26
N ASP A 5 -6.62 -5.71 15.16
CA ASP A 5 -5.93 -5.61 13.88
C ASP A 5 -5.37 -6.94 13.41
N ASP A 6 -5.86 -8.03 13.97
CA ASP A 6 -5.40 -9.35 13.54
C ASP A 6 -5.73 -9.64 12.10
N SER A 7 -6.77 -8.99 11.57
CA SER A 7 -7.17 -9.19 10.18
C SER A 7 -6.23 -8.50 9.20
N ILE A 8 -5.42 -7.55 9.68
CA ILE A 8 -4.48 -6.81 8.84
C ILE A 8 -3.09 -7.06 9.39
N HIS A 9 -2.30 -7.76 8.60
CA HIS A 9 -0.94 -8.09 9.00
C HIS A 9 0.01 -7.66 7.89
N ALA A 10 0.81 -6.64 8.16
CA ALA A 10 1.73 -6.09 7.18
C ALA A 10 3.14 -6.06 7.76
N ASP A 11 4.10 -6.36 6.92
CA ASP A 11 5.50 -6.32 7.32
C ASP A 11 6.01 -4.90 7.42
N CYS A 12 5.45 -4.01 6.60
CA CYS A 12 5.86 -2.60 6.58
C CYS A 12 4.63 -1.71 6.52
N LEU A 13 4.78 -0.49 7.03
CA LEU A 13 3.72 0.52 7.00
C LEU A 13 4.24 1.76 6.29
N LEU A 14 3.38 2.38 5.48
CA LEU A 14 3.72 3.59 4.76
C LEU A 14 2.53 4.53 4.75
N ASP A 15 2.66 5.65 5.46
CA ASP A 15 1.61 6.68 5.49
C ASP A 15 2.05 7.80 4.57
N LEU A 16 1.32 7.99 3.49
CA LEU A 16 1.68 8.96 2.47
C LEU A 16 1.11 10.35 2.73
N GLY A 17 0.18 10.44 3.68
CA GLY A 17 -0.43 11.73 3.97
C GLY A 17 -1.12 12.29 2.74
N GLU A 18 -0.87 13.56 2.44
CA GLU A 18 -1.53 14.25 1.33
C GLU A 18 -0.66 14.30 0.07
N LYS A 19 0.27 13.38 -0.06
CA LYS A 19 1.11 13.34 -1.26
C LYS A 19 0.27 13.09 -2.50
N ASN A 20 0.65 13.73 -3.59
CA ASN A 20 -0.05 13.54 -4.84
C ASN A 20 0.36 12.22 -5.51
N CYS A 21 -0.27 11.94 -6.64
CA CYS A 21 -0.10 10.67 -7.35
C CYS A 21 1.36 10.37 -7.67
N SER A 22 2.10 11.37 -8.18
CA SER A 22 3.50 11.15 -8.57
C SER A 22 4.35 10.77 -7.38
N GLN A 23 4.19 11.49 -6.27
CA GLN A 23 4.97 11.22 -5.07
C GLN A 23 4.54 9.91 -4.43
N LEU A 24 3.25 9.61 -4.49
CA LEU A 24 2.70 8.39 -3.92
C LEU A 24 3.37 7.16 -4.54
N ILE A 25 3.39 7.10 -5.85
CA ILE A 25 3.94 5.93 -6.55
C ILE A 25 5.45 5.82 -6.29
N MET A 26 6.15 6.94 -6.27
CA MET A 26 7.58 6.92 -6.00
C MET A 26 7.88 6.40 -4.60
N GLU A 27 7.11 6.84 -3.60
CA GLU A 27 7.32 6.39 -2.23
C GLU A 27 7.04 4.90 -2.10
N VAL A 28 5.96 4.44 -2.73
CA VAL A 28 5.63 3.02 -2.71
C VAL A 28 6.73 2.20 -3.36
N MET A 29 7.24 2.66 -4.50
CA MET A 29 8.31 1.97 -5.20
C MET A 29 9.55 1.85 -4.32
N LEU A 30 9.94 2.95 -3.67
CA LEU A 30 11.12 2.94 -2.82
C LEU A 30 10.95 2.01 -1.63
N ALA A 31 9.77 2.00 -1.03
CA ALA A 31 9.49 1.09 0.08
C ALA A 31 9.56 -0.36 -0.37
N MET A 32 8.99 -0.66 -1.52
CA MET A 32 9.00 -2.01 -2.06
C MET A 32 10.40 -2.51 -2.35
N GLN A 33 11.28 -1.63 -2.78
CA GLN A 33 12.66 -2.03 -3.10
C GLN A 33 13.41 -2.53 -1.88
N ARG A 34 12.97 -2.13 -0.68
CA ARG A 34 13.61 -2.55 0.56
C ARG A 34 13.00 -3.81 1.12
N MET A 35 11.97 -4.32 0.47
CA MET A 35 11.24 -5.48 0.97
C MET A 35 11.63 -6.73 0.19
N ASP A 36 11.43 -7.87 0.84
CA ASP A 36 11.66 -9.16 0.20
C ASP A 36 10.38 -9.64 -0.46
N GLN A 37 10.54 -10.53 -1.42
CA GLN A 37 9.41 -11.12 -2.11
C GLN A 37 8.45 -11.76 -1.12
N GLY A 38 7.17 -11.51 -1.30
CA GLY A 38 6.15 -12.06 -0.42
C GLY A 38 5.81 -11.20 0.78
N GLN A 39 6.63 -10.21 1.08
CA GLN A 39 6.32 -9.30 2.17
C GLN A 39 5.22 -8.33 1.78
N THR A 40 4.53 -7.82 2.79
CA THR A 40 3.39 -6.94 2.56
C THR A 40 3.67 -5.53 3.08
N LEU A 41 3.08 -4.57 2.40
CA LEU A 41 3.18 -3.15 2.74
C LEU A 41 1.79 -2.58 2.88
N LEU A 42 1.51 -2.01 4.04
CA LEU A 42 0.23 -1.32 4.25
C LEU A 42 0.43 0.15 3.93
N VAL A 43 -0.25 0.62 2.90
CA VAL A 43 -0.16 1.99 2.42
C VAL A 43 -1.42 2.74 2.82
N THR A 44 -1.24 3.90 3.43
CA THR A 44 -2.34 4.80 3.74
C THR A 44 -2.22 6.03 2.84
N ALA A 45 -3.23 6.27 2.03
CA ALA A 45 -3.22 7.37 1.06
C ALA A 45 -4.54 8.11 1.12
N TYR A 46 -4.45 9.43 0.94
CA TYR A 46 -5.63 10.29 1.04
C TYR A 46 -6.04 10.87 -0.30
N ASP A 47 -5.30 10.57 -1.36
CA ASP A 47 -5.61 11.01 -2.71
C ASP A 47 -6.73 10.15 -3.28
N SER A 48 -7.75 10.80 -3.85
CA SER A 48 -8.89 10.08 -4.41
C SER A 48 -8.52 9.18 -5.59
N SER A 49 -7.42 9.47 -6.26
CA SER A 49 -6.96 8.64 -7.39
C SER A 49 -6.07 7.49 -6.95
N ALA A 50 -5.71 7.42 -5.66
CA ALA A 50 -4.79 6.40 -5.17
C ALA A 50 -5.26 4.97 -5.49
N PRO A 51 -6.54 4.61 -5.31
CA PRO A 51 -6.95 3.23 -5.61
C PRO A 51 -6.64 2.82 -7.04
N ILE A 52 -6.94 3.70 -7.99
CA ILE A 52 -6.72 3.38 -9.41
C ILE A 52 -5.23 3.32 -9.72
N ASP A 53 -4.48 4.28 -9.19
CA ASP A 53 -3.05 4.36 -9.47
C ASP A 53 -2.28 3.19 -8.88
N LEU A 54 -2.61 2.81 -7.65
CA LEU A 54 -1.94 1.69 -7.00
C LEU A 54 -2.26 0.37 -7.67
N GLU A 55 -3.52 0.20 -8.08
CA GLU A 55 -3.90 -1.01 -8.77
C GLU A 55 -3.15 -1.14 -10.09
N ALA A 56 -3.08 -0.06 -10.86
CA ALA A 56 -2.37 -0.07 -12.13
C ALA A 56 -0.88 -0.32 -11.92
N TRP A 57 -0.29 0.32 -10.92
CA TRP A 57 1.13 0.15 -10.62
C TRP A 57 1.44 -1.28 -10.24
N CYS A 58 0.61 -1.88 -9.40
CA CYS A 58 0.81 -3.28 -9.00
C CYS A 58 0.76 -4.21 -10.20
N ARG A 59 -0.21 -3.96 -11.08
CA ARG A 59 -0.37 -4.79 -12.28
C ARG A 59 0.85 -4.68 -13.19
N MET A 60 1.37 -3.46 -13.32
CA MET A 60 2.51 -3.23 -14.23
C MET A 60 3.82 -3.77 -13.67
N THR A 61 3.96 -3.85 -12.37
CA THR A 61 5.22 -4.22 -11.74
C THR A 61 5.24 -5.65 -11.21
N GLY A 62 4.14 -6.37 -11.34
CA GLY A 62 4.09 -7.74 -10.85
C GLY A 62 3.83 -7.86 -9.37
N ASN A 63 3.51 -6.76 -8.71
CA ASN A 63 3.09 -6.79 -7.32
C ASN A 63 1.59 -7.03 -7.24
N THR A 64 1.11 -7.33 -6.04
CA THR A 64 -0.29 -7.66 -5.84
C THR A 64 -0.95 -6.67 -4.90
N LEU A 65 -2.10 -6.15 -5.30
CA LEU A 65 -2.96 -5.40 -4.39
C LEU A 65 -3.82 -6.43 -3.66
N ALA A 66 -3.36 -6.82 -2.48
CA ALA A 66 -3.96 -7.94 -1.78
C ALA A 66 -5.29 -7.56 -1.14
N GLN A 67 -5.38 -6.34 -0.63
CA GLN A 67 -6.59 -5.93 0.08
C GLN A 67 -6.72 -4.42 0.05
N ARG A 68 -7.95 -3.95 -0.02
CA ARG A 68 -8.26 -2.53 0.02
C ARG A 68 -9.19 -2.28 1.19
N LEU A 69 -8.79 -1.38 2.08
CA LEU A 69 -9.48 -1.14 3.34
C LEU A 69 -9.89 0.32 3.43
N PRO A 70 -11.15 0.65 3.25
CA PRO A 70 -11.61 2.03 3.42
C PRO A 70 -11.50 2.44 4.88
N ASP A 71 -11.11 3.69 5.10
CA ASP A 71 -10.94 4.25 6.42
C ASP A 71 -11.56 5.63 6.45
N SER A 72 -11.94 6.10 7.64
CA SER A 72 -12.56 7.40 7.79
C SER A 72 -11.62 8.54 7.44
N THR A 73 -10.32 8.34 7.60
CA THR A 73 -9.32 9.37 7.33
C THR A 73 -8.66 9.23 5.97
N GLY A 74 -8.96 8.14 5.25
CA GLY A 74 -8.36 7.89 3.97
C GLY A 74 -8.56 6.44 3.58
N ASN A 75 -7.81 5.99 2.60
CA ASN A 75 -7.87 4.61 2.16
C ASN A 75 -6.59 3.88 2.51
N GLN A 76 -6.73 2.64 2.92
CA GLN A 76 -5.60 1.78 3.20
C GLN A 76 -5.55 0.66 2.18
N PHE A 77 -4.34 0.33 1.74
CA PHE A 77 -4.12 -0.68 0.72
C PHE A 77 -3.03 -1.62 1.19
N LEU A 78 -3.31 -2.90 1.14
CA LEU A 78 -2.32 -3.92 1.49
C LEU A 78 -1.71 -4.45 0.20
N LEU A 79 -0.44 -4.15 0.00
CA LEU A 79 0.28 -4.56 -1.19
C LEU A 79 1.25 -5.68 -0.84
N ARG A 80 1.39 -6.64 -1.75
CA ARG A 80 2.35 -7.73 -1.57
C ARG A 80 3.40 -7.62 -2.65
N LYS A 81 4.66 -7.73 -2.26
CA LYS A 81 5.75 -7.70 -3.22
C LYS A 81 5.82 -9.03 -3.97
N GLY A 82 5.69 -8.96 -5.28
CA GLY A 82 5.68 -10.14 -6.13
C GLY A 82 7.02 -10.50 -6.70
N GLN A 83 7.97 -9.58 -6.67
CA GLN A 83 9.28 -9.84 -7.28
C GLN A 83 10.42 -9.35 -6.43
#